data_fd91dc46d6cf24d3f4bf2c241a235969
#
_entry.id   fd91dc46d6cf24d3f4bf2c241a235969
#
_cell.length_a   1.000
_cell.length_b   1.000
_cell.length_c   1.000
_cell.angle_alpha   90.00
_cell.angle_beta   90.00
_cell.angle_gamma   90.00
#
_symmetry.space_group_name_H-M   'P 1'
#
loop_
_entity.id
_entity.type
_entity.pdbx_description
1 polymer ?
#
loop_
_entity_poly.entity_id
_entity_poly.type
_entity_poly.pdbx_seq_one_letter_code
_entity_poly.pdbx_strand_id
1 'polypeptide(L)'
;MARNGYLEKRKQHIDAVASQRTKTAIDRTMWLAIVALNDEFGFAEIRAQRFFERMHKVAEAYNAECWQDGDDVANEHLRLRLEKILRCEVKIEKEKSNV
;
A
#
# COMPACT_ATOMS: atom_id res chain seq x y z
N MET A 1 -25.05 -23.98 16.25
CA MET A 1 -25.64 -22.98 17.10
C MET A 1 -25.80 -21.68 16.34
N ALA A 2 -27.01 -21.22 16.18
CA ALA A 2 -27.35 -20.06 15.34
C ALA A 2 -26.62 -18.77 15.76
N ARG A 3 -26.35 -18.62 17.04
CA ARG A 3 -25.73 -17.42 17.60
C ARG A 3 -24.28 -17.21 17.13
N ASN A 4 -23.51 -18.26 17.09
CA ASN A 4 -22.10 -18.18 16.68
C ASN A 4 -21.99 -17.95 15.16
N GLY A 5 -22.87 -18.57 14.36
CA GLY A 5 -22.90 -18.36 12.93
C GLY A 5 -23.24 -16.93 12.54
N TYR A 6 -24.15 -16.28 13.25
CA TYR A 6 -24.52 -14.88 13.01
C TYR A 6 -23.34 -13.94 13.26
N LEU A 7 -22.63 -14.10 14.37
CA LEU A 7 -21.51 -13.25 14.73
C LEU A 7 -20.35 -13.41 13.74
N GLU A 8 -20.09 -14.64 13.31
CA GLU A 8 -19.04 -14.88 12.31
C GLU A 8 -19.37 -14.26 10.96
N LYS A 9 -20.62 -14.40 10.50
CA LYS A 9 -21.07 -13.77 9.26
C LYS A 9 -20.95 -12.26 9.29
N ARG A 10 -21.32 -11.65 10.42
CA ARG A 10 -21.20 -10.20 10.61
C ARG A 10 -19.74 -9.76 10.58
N LYS A 11 -18.86 -10.48 11.25
CA LYS A 11 -17.43 -10.20 11.26
C LYS A 11 -16.84 -10.31 9.84
N GLN A 12 -17.17 -11.37 9.13
CA GLN A 12 -16.73 -11.55 7.74
C GLN A 12 -17.20 -10.41 6.83
N HIS A 13 -18.43 -9.95 7.02
CA HIS A 13 -18.97 -8.83 6.26
C HIS A 13 -18.20 -7.54 6.54
N ILE A 14 -17.92 -7.25 7.81
CA ILE A 14 -17.15 -6.07 8.21
C ILE A 14 -15.73 -6.15 7.64
N ASP A 15 -15.07 -7.30 7.73
CA ASP A 15 -13.73 -7.52 7.18
C ASP A 15 -13.71 -7.34 5.66
N ALA A 16 -14.73 -7.86 4.97
CA ALA A 16 -14.84 -7.72 3.52
C ALA A 16 -15.02 -6.24 3.11
N VAL A 17 -15.84 -5.48 3.82
CA VAL A 17 -16.05 -4.05 3.56
C VAL A 17 -14.76 -3.27 3.82
N ALA A 18 -14.06 -3.55 4.91
CA ALA A 18 -12.78 -2.90 5.23
C ALA A 18 -11.73 -3.20 4.16
N SER A 19 -11.63 -4.47 3.72
CA SER A 19 -10.71 -4.87 2.64
C SER A 19 -11.02 -4.17 1.33
N GLN A 20 -12.30 -4.03 0.99
CA GLN A 20 -12.74 -3.35 -0.22
C GLN A 20 -12.38 -1.86 -0.18
N ARG A 21 -12.57 -1.19 0.94
CA ARG A 21 -12.19 0.21 1.10
C ARG A 21 -10.69 0.43 0.96
N THR A 22 -9.90 -0.44 1.56
CA THR A 22 -8.43 -0.41 1.47
C THR A 22 -7.97 -0.58 0.03
N LYS A 23 -8.52 -1.57 -0.67
CA LYS A 23 -8.22 -1.81 -2.08
C LYS A 23 -8.56 -0.59 -2.94
N THR A 24 -9.72 0.01 -2.73
CA THR A 24 -10.15 1.19 -3.47
C THR A 24 -9.21 2.37 -3.23
N ALA A 25 -8.75 2.58 -2.00
CA ALA A 25 -7.81 3.63 -1.67
C ALA A 25 -6.45 3.40 -2.36
N ILE A 26 -5.96 2.16 -2.38
CA ILE A 26 -4.71 1.81 -3.05
C ILE A 26 -4.83 2.03 -4.56
N ASP A 27 -5.91 1.58 -5.17
CA ASP A 27 -6.16 1.76 -6.59
C ASP A 27 -6.20 3.25 -6.97
N ARG A 28 -6.89 4.04 -6.17
CA ARG A 28 -6.98 5.49 -6.40
C ARG A 28 -5.62 6.16 -6.30
N THR A 29 -4.82 5.80 -5.31
CA THR A 29 -3.47 6.32 -5.15
C THR A 29 -2.61 5.98 -6.37
N MET A 30 -2.73 4.76 -6.88
CA MET A 30 -2.03 4.32 -8.07
C MET A 30 -2.46 5.13 -9.30
N TRP A 31 -3.75 5.36 -9.46
CA TRP A 31 -4.26 6.17 -10.58
C TRP A 31 -3.73 7.60 -10.53
N LEU A 32 -3.73 8.20 -9.35
CA LEU A 32 -3.19 9.54 -9.16
C LEU A 32 -1.70 9.59 -9.49
N ALA A 33 -0.95 8.58 -9.08
CA ALA A 33 0.47 8.49 -9.37
C ALA A 33 0.74 8.39 -10.88
N ILE A 34 -0.04 7.58 -11.60
CA ILE A 34 0.10 7.44 -13.05
C ILE A 34 -0.24 8.74 -13.77
N VAL A 35 -1.30 9.43 -13.34
CA VAL A 35 -1.67 10.73 -13.91
C VAL A 35 -0.56 11.75 -13.65
N ALA A 36 -0.02 11.81 -12.45
CA ALA A 36 1.08 12.71 -12.11
C ALA A 36 2.33 12.43 -12.95
N LEU A 37 2.67 11.17 -13.16
CA LEU A 37 3.80 10.78 -14.00
C LEU A 37 3.59 11.18 -15.47
N ASN A 38 2.37 11.08 -15.96
CA ASN A 38 2.03 11.55 -17.30
C ASN A 38 2.20 13.07 -17.40
N ASP A 39 1.68 13.81 -16.43
CA ASP A 39 1.74 15.26 -16.41
C ASP A 39 3.18 15.77 -16.33
N GLU A 40 4.00 15.17 -15.47
CA GLU A 40 5.35 15.65 -15.21
C GLU A 40 6.39 15.13 -16.20
N PHE A 41 6.29 13.87 -16.57
CA PHE A 41 7.33 13.19 -17.35
C PHE A 41 6.84 12.71 -18.71
N GLY A 42 5.58 12.93 -19.03
CA GLY A 42 5.01 12.48 -20.31
C GLY A 42 4.88 10.96 -20.41
N PHE A 43 4.75 10.26 -19.29
CA PHE A 43 4.55 8.81 -19.31
C PHE A 43 3.26 8.48 -20.07
N ALA A 44 3.41 7.81 -21.21
CA ALA A 44 2.28 7.30 -21.97
C ALA A 44 2.05 5.83 -21.64
N GLU A 45 1.25 5.15 -22.45
CA GLU A 45 0.75 3.80 -22.18
C GLU A 45 1.83 2.81 -21.77
N ILE A 46 2.93 2.70 -22.53
CA ILE A 46 3.95 1.68 -22.27
C ILE A 46 4.67 1.93 -20.94
N ARG A 47 5.07 3.17 -20.70
CA ARG A 47 5.77 3.53 -19.46
C ARG A 47 4.85 3.44 -18.25
N ALA A 48 3.58 3.82 -18.42
CA ALA A 48 2.58 3.70 -17.36
C ALA A 48 2.35 2.23 -16.97
N GLN A 49 2.27 1.35 -17.95
CA GLN A 49 2.15 -0.09 -17.71
C GLN A 49 3.39 -0.66 -17.00
N ARG A 50 4.57 -0.26 -17.43
CA ARG A 50 5.83 -0.67 -16.77
C ARG A 50 5.89 -0.21 -15.33
N PHE A 51 5.48 1.02 -15.07
CA PHE A 51 5.40 1.56 -13.72
C PHE A 51 4.44 0.75 -12.86
N PHE A 52 3.26 0.47 -13.39
CA PHE A 52 2.23 -0.30 -12.70
C PHE A 52 2.75 -1.71 -12.34
N GLU A 53 3.36 -2.40 -13.29
CA GLU A 53 3.93 -3.74 -13.07
C GLU A 53 5.03 -3.72 -12.02
N ARG A 54 5.93 -2.74 -12.10
CA ARG A 54 7.01 -2.59 -11.12
C ARG A 54 6.46 -2.29 -9.73
N MET A 55 5.45 -1.47 -9.65
CA MET A 55 4.80 -1.14 -8.38
C MET A 55 4.21 -2.38 -7.72
N HIS A 56 3.58 -3.25 -8.50
CA HIS A 56 3.09 -4.53 -7.99
C HIS A 56 4.22 -5.40 -7.44
N LYS A 57 5.32 -5.51 -8.15
CA LYS A 57 6.49 -6.28 -7.70
C LYS A 57 7.08 -5.73 -6.42
N VAL A 58 7.21 -4.42 -6.32
CA VAL A 58 7.71 -3.76 -5.11
C VAL A 58 6.77 -4.00 -3.93
N ALA A 59 5.47 -3.88 -4.17
CA ALA A 59 4.46 -4.13 -3.14
C ALA A 59 4.47 -5.58 -2.66
N GLU A 60 4.58 -6.54 -3.57
CA GLU A 60 4.68 -7.96 -3.22
C GLU A 60 5.91 -8.25 -2.37
N ALA A 61 7.06 -7.69 -2.76
CA ALA A 61 8.29 -7.86 -1.99
C ALA A 61 8.18 -7.25 -0.59
N TYR A 62 7.56 -6.08 -0.49
CA TYR A 62 7.30 -5.43 0.79
C TYR A 62 6.38 -6.27 1.67
N ASN A 63 5.30 -6.80 1.10
CA ASN A 63 4.37 -7.65 1.85
C ASN A 63 5.04 -8.93 2.34
N ALA A 64 5.88 -9.55 1.52
CA ALA A 64 6.64 -10.73 1.90
C ALA A 64 7.58 -10.43 3.08
N GLU A 65 8.25 -9.29 3.05
CA GLU A 65 9.13 -8.87 4.14
C GLU A 65 8.34 -8.61 5.43
N CYS A 66 7.17 -7.99 5.32
CA CYS A 66 6.28 -7.80 6.47
C CYS A 66 5.94 -9.14 7.15
N TRP A 67 5.68 -10.15 6.34
CA TRP A 67 5.37 -11.49 6.85
C TRP A 67 6.57 -12.15 7.53
N GLN A 68 7.77 -11.99 6.96
CA GLN A 68 8.97 -12.65 7.47
C GLN A 68 9.59 -11.93 8.66
N ASP A 69 9.71 -10.62 8.58
CA ASP A 69 10.51 -9.83 9.51
C ASP A 69 9.68 -8.83 10.33
N GLY A 70 8.41 -8.67 9.99
CA GLY A 70 7.50 -7.73 10.64
C GLY A 70 7.41 -6.39 9.91
N ASP A 71 6.30 -5.69 10.17
CA ASP A 71 5.99 -4.42 9.52
C ASP A 71 7.02 -3.33 9.84
N ASP A 72 7.50 -3.29 11.08
CA ASP A 72 8.47 -2.28 11.50
C ASP A 72 9.78 -2.39 10.72
N VAL A 73 10.26 -3.61 10.50
CA VAL A 73 11.49 -3.85 9.75
C VAL A 73 11.28 -3.52 8.27
N ALA A 74 10.18 -3.97 7.70
CA ALA A 74 9.85 -3.69 6.31
C ALA A 74 9.72 -2.18 6.05
N ASN A 75 9.06 -1.46 6.95
CA ASN A 75 8.90 -0.01 6.86
C ASN A 75 10.25 0.71 6.98
N GLU A 76 11.13 0.25 7.86
CA GLU A 76 12.46 0.84 8.00
C GLU A 76 13.31 0.65 6.74
N HIS A 77 13.27 -0.53 6.13
CA HIS A 77 13.97 -0.80 4.88
C HIS A 77 13.42 0.07 3.73
N LEU A 78 12.11 0.24 3.68
CA LEU A 78 11.47 1.09 2.68
C LEU A 78 11.89 2.55 2.87
N ARG A 79 11.89 3.03 4.11
CA ARG A 79 12.30 4.38 4.46
C ARG A 79 13.74 4.66 4.03
N LEU A 80 14.64 3.74 4.36
CA LEU A 80 16.06 3.88 3.99
C LEU A 80 16.26 3.89 2.48
N ARG A 81 15.49 3.09 1.77
CA ARG A 81 15.53 3.08 0.31
C ARG A 81 15.05 4.41 -0.28
N LEU A 82 13.99 4.97 0.29
CA LEU A 82 13.50 6.28 -0.10
C LEU A 82 14.51 7.38 0.16
N GLU A 83 15.19 7.36 1.30
CA GLU A 83 16.24 8.34 1.62
C GLU A 83 17.36 8.30 0.59
N LYS A 84 17.78 7.12 0.15
CA LYS A 84 18.80 7.00 -0.89
C LYS A 84 18.35 7.62 -2.21
N ILE A 85 17.10 7.41 -2.58
CA ILE A 85 16.56 7.93 -3.84
C ILE A 85 16.40 9.46 -3.76
N LEU A 86 15.83 9.94 -2.68
CA LEU A 86 15.52 11.36 -2.50
C LEU A 86 16.70 12.18 -2.02
N ARG A 87 17.71 11.52 -1.46
CA ARG A 87 18.91 12.15 -0.86
C ARG A 87 18.56 13.14 0.25
N CYS A 88 17.51 12.84 1.00
CA CYS A 88 17.08 13.63 2.16
C CYS A 88 16.49 12.70 3.21
N GLU A 89 16.40 13.20 4.43
CA GLU A 89 15.79 12.45 5.53
C GLU A 89 14.30 12.27 5.28
N VAL A 90 13.83 11.03 5.42
CA VAL A 90 12.41 10.69 5.32
C VAL A 90 11.91 10.24 6.68
N LYS A 91 10.93 10.97 7.20
CA LYS A 91 10.25 10.61 8.45
C LYS A 91 8.90 9.99 8.11
N ILE A 92 8.69 8.77 8.57
CA ILE A 92 7.38 8.14 8.49
C ILE A 92 6.61 8.65 9.69
N GLU A 93 5.55 9.42 9.45
CA GLU A 93 4.64 9.81 10.53
C GLU A 93 3.95 8.55 11.03
N LYS A 94 4.25 8.19 12.27
CA LYS A 94 3.42 7.21 12.95
C LYS A 94 2.04 7.83 13.07
N GLU A 95 1.02 7.11 12.61
CA GLU A 95 -0.34 7.50 12.91
C GLU A 95 -0.40 7.89 14.38
N LYS A 96 -0.64 9.15 14.62
CA LYS A 96 -0.89 9.59 15.97
C LYS A 96 -2.16 8.87 16.41
N SER A 97 -1.97 7.81 17.21
CA SER A 97 -3.08 7.35 17.99
C SER A 97 -3.58 8.58 18.69
N ASN A 98 -4.75 9.01 18.32
CA ASN A 98 -5.35 10.19 18.91
C ASN A 98 -5.45 10.03 20.41
N VAL A 99 -4.63 10.70 21.00
CA VAL A 99 -4.79 10.94 22.41
C VAL A 99 -5.87 11.96 22.58
#